data_29af56006bc5efa2cb6532c505d18eec
#
_entry.id   29af56006bc5efa2cb6532c505d18eec
#
_cell.length_a   1.000
_cell.length_b   1.000
_cell.length_c   1.000
_cell.angle_alpha   90.00
_cell.angle_beta   90.00
_cell.angle_gamma   90.00
#
_symmetry.space_group_name_H-M   'P 1'
#
loop_
_entity.id
_entity.type
_entity.pdbx_description
1 polymer ?
#
loop_
_entity_poly.entity_id
_entity_poly.type
_entity_poly.pdbx_seq_one_letter_code
_entity_poly.pdbx_strand_id
1 'polypeptide(L)'
;MIAKIIPGNSFRHAIDYIQDVFKQDKNSTLVMHSNGLFLLDNKSIAQCFDSYVQKHDNKLKEPVIHVAISFHPRDKTMLTDGLKLRILSEYMHEMGYDKAEYVVYEHFDKAHPHFHLLLPAVDFEGNKINRSNERFRNKTICRRLTEKYGLYISEGKQNVNRDRLHEKAAAKYSMYDIVNDAKEKTEDWREFYLMLKEHGVTASFHYNNTTGKIMGIVFSDGQYTFSGKQLDNSLTLPKLIEQFGDLREIVHESIHICYDNYQHRLMQLNSGNINGGHMFTMLRLFPLWDKIFPNGLPDKLDIPYPSVREFLSRPENHDYEDAITESKDGKTAYVPVPIMGIMMMDPYQPQMALAGAGGGSSGGGMPWRDLDDEDEKWKYRFVVMPALYPKYIKPRYMKPKPAQTKYKLKR
;
A
#
# COMPACT_ATOMS: atom_id res chain seq x y z
N MET A 1 -3.43 -3.50 25.26
CA MET A 1 -4.65 -4.32 25.06
C MET A 1 -5.15 -4.21 23.61
N ILE A 2 -5.86 -5.21 23.12
CA ILE A 2 -6.53 -5.19 21.80
C ILE A 2 -7.95 -5.75 21.99
N ALA A 3 -8.89 -5.26 21.14
CA ALA A 3 -10.25 -5.79 21.10
C ALA A 3 -10.67 -6.08 19.67
N LYS A 4 -11.38 -7.19 19.46
CA LYS A 4 -11.92 -7.61 18.15
C LYS A 4 -13.43 -7.69 18.27
N ILE A 5 -14.13 -6.88 17.47
CA ILE A 5 -15.60 -6.88 17.40
C ILE A 5 -16.03 -7.88 16.34
N ILE A 6 -16.92 -8.78 16.73
CA ILE A 6 -17.44 -9.89 15.92
C ILE A 6 -18.98 -9.74 15.88
N PRO A 7 -19.56 -9.24 14.79
CA PRO A 7 -21.01 -9.21 14.65
C PRO A 7 -21.56 -10.62 14.49
N GLY A 8 -22.79 -10.84 14.95
CA GLY A 8 -23.43 -12.14 14.88
C GLY A 8 -24.95 -12.05 14.78
N ASN A 9 -25.58 -13.20 14.48
CA ASN A 9 -27.01 -13.30 14.27
C ASN A 9 -27.73 -14.13 15.36
N SER A 10 -26.96 -14.82 16.25
CA SER A 10 -27.53 -15.70 17.25
C SER A 10 -26.80 -15.54 18.58
N PHE A 11 -27.53 -15.12 19.61
CA PHE A 11 -26.99 -15.04 20.98
C PHE A 11 -26.69 -16.43 21.52
N ARG A 12 -27.52 -17.42 21.20
CA ARG A 12 -27.29 -18.80 21.65
C ARG A 12 -25.95 -19.33 21.18
N HIS A 13 -25.66 -19.21 19.89
CA HIS A 13 -24.38 -19.66 19.35
C HIS A 13 -23.19 -18.88 19.94
N ALA A 14 -23.37 -17.57 20.16
CA ALA A 14 -22.31 -16.75 20.75
C ALA A 14 -22.00 -17.15 22.20
N ILE A 15 -23.02 -17.39 23.03
CA ILE A 15 -22.85 -17.83 24.42
C ILE A 15 -22.25 -19.24 24.50
N ASP A 16 -22.78 -20.17 23.68
CA ASP A 16 -22.26 -21.53 23.62
C ASP A 16 -20.78 -21.55 23.18
N TYR A 17 -20.40 -20.69 22.24
CA TYR A 17 -19.00 -20.51 21.85
C TYR A 17 -18.14 -19.91 22.99
N ILE A 18 -18.64 -18.88 23.66
CA ILE A 18 -17.92 -18.20 24.75
C ILE A 18 -17.72 -19.15 25.93
N GLN A 19 -18.74 -19.91 26.28
CA GLN A 19 -18.64 -20.85 27.39
C GLN A 19 -18.06 -22.21 27.01
N ASP A 20 -17.70 -22.37 25.71
CA ASP A 20 -17.09 -23.58 25.19
C ASP A 20 -17.83 -24.86 25.62
N VAL A 21 -19.17 -24.83 25.50
CA VAL A 21 -20.10 -25.86 25.96
C VAL A 21 -19.71 -27.26 25.43
N PHE A 22 -18.97 -27.29 24.33
CA PHE A 22 -18.51 -28.52 23.66
C PHE A 22 -17.18 -29.07 24.21
N LYS A 23 -16.47 -28.32 25.05
CA LYS A 23 -15.27 -28.78 25.75
C LYS A 23 -15.58 -29.10 27.21
N GLN A 24 -15.04 -30.20 27.68
CA GLN A 24 -15.30 -30.70 29.04
C GLN A 24 -14.71 -29.83 30.16
N ASP A 25 -13.77 -28.94 29.85
CA ASP A 25 -13.14 -28.05 30.82
C ASP A 25 -13.81 -26.66 30.79
N LYS A 26 -14.45 -26.29 31.89
CA LYS A 26 -15.00 -24.92 32.06
C LYS A 26 -13.84 -23.92 32.27
N ASN A 27 -13.31 -23.42 31.20
CA ASN A 27 -12.23 -22.41 31.21
C ASN A 27 -12.75 -20.98 31.15
N SER A 28 -13.98 -20.72 31.58
CA SER A 28 -14.58 -19.39 31.58
C SER A 28 -15.34 -19.09 32.88
N THR A 29 -15.26 -17.83 33.31
CA THR A 29 -15.98 -17.33 34.48
C THR A 29 -16.71 -16.04 34.12
N LEU A 30 -17.98 -15.91 34.49
CA LEU A 30 -18.75 -14.68 34.38
C LEU A 30 -18.19 -13.65 35.36
N VAL A 31 -17.69 -12.51 34.88
CA VAL A 31 -17.04 -11.49 35.71
C VAL A 31 -17.80 -10.17 35.77
N MET A 32 -18.63 -9.87 34.76
CA MET A 32 -19.51 -8.68 34.71
C MET A 32 -20.81 -9.03 34.01
N HIS A 33 -21.89 -8.40 34.44
CA HIS A 33 -23.22 -8.55 33.85
C HIS A 33 -24.09 -7.34 34.16
N SER A 34 -25.16 -7.17 33.39
CA SER A 34 -26.26 -6.25 33.69
C SER A 34 -27.47 -6.98 34.28
N ASN A 35 -28.30 -6.27 35.00
CA ASN A 35 -29.67 -6.62 35.41
C ASN A 35 -29.90 -8.05 35.93
N GLY A 36 -28.93 -8.59 36.70
CA GLY A 36 -29.10 -9.91 37.34
C GLY A 36 -28.97 -11.11 36.42
N LEU A 37 -28.43 -10.95 35.22
CA LEU A 37 -28.22 -12.04 34.23
C LEU A 37 -27.38 -13.21 34.78
N PHE A 38 -26.62 -13.00 35.87
CA PHE A 38 -25.81 -14.03 36.52
C PHE A 38 -26.65 -15.17 37.16
N LEU A 39 -27.92 -14.92 37.38
CA LEU A 39 -28.84 -15.92 37.93
C LEU A 39 -29.42 -16.85 36.84
N LEU A 40 -29.14 -16.57 35.58
CA LEU A 40 -29.71 -17.27 34.44
C LEU A 40 -28.72 -18.28 33.85
N ASP A 41 -29.26 -19.37 33.35
CA ASP A 41 -28.47 -20.27 32.50
C ASP A 41 -28.25 -19.66 31.06
N ASN A 42 -27.37 -20.27 30.30
CA ASN A 42 -27.01 -19.78 28.96
C ASN A 42 -28.19 -19.65 28.00
N LYS A 43 -29.13 -20.59 28.10
CA LYS A 43 -30.34 -20.59 27.27
C LYS A 43 -31.23 -19.41 27.62
N SER A 44 -31.39 -19.17 28.90
CA SER A 44 -32.21 -18.09 29.43
C SER A 44 -31.59 -16.72 29.16
N ILE A 45 -30.25 -16.57 29.25
CA ILE A 45 -29.53 -15.35 28.85
C ILE A 45 -29.74 -15.08 27.37
N ALA A 46 -29.58 -16.09 26.50
CA ALA A 46 -29.79 -15.93 25.05
C ALA A 46 -31.26 -15.53 24.75
N GLN A 47 -32.24 -16.17 25.39
CA GLN A 47 -33.65 -15.81 25.22
C GLN A 47 -33.97 -14.40 25.73
N CYS A 48 -33.32 -13.97 26.83
CA CYS A 48 -33.48 -12.63 27.34
C CYS A 48 -32.98 -11.60 26.29
N PHE A 49 -31.80 -11.79 25.71
CA PHE A 49 -31.25 -10.93 24.67
C PHE A 49 -32.10 -10.95 23.36
N ASP A 50 -32.56 -12.12 22.93
CA ASP A 50 -33.45 -12.25 21.78
C ASP A 50 -34.76 -11.50 21.99
N SER A 51 -35.38 -11.68 23.17
CA SER A 51 -36.65 -11.01 23.52
C SER A 51 -36.45 -9.49 23.62
N TYR A 52 -35.31 -9.05 24.12
CA TYR A 52 -34.96 -7.63 24.23
C TYR A 52 -34.83 -6.98 22.85
N VAL A 53 -34.11 -7.62 21.91
CA VAL A 53 -33.99 -7.16 20.52
C VAL A 53 -35.31 -7.16 19.82
N GLN A 54 -36.13 -8.24 19.93
CA GLN A 54 -37.43 -8.35 19.29
C GLN A 54 -38.41 -7.26 19.74
N LYS A 55 -38.38 -6.90 21.02
CA LYS A 55 -39.19 -5.83 21.60
C LYS A 55 -38.86 -4.46 21.01
N HIS A 56 -37.57 -4.20 20.76
CA HIS A 56 -37.09 -2.88 20.38
C HIS A 56 -36.85 -2.74 18.86
N ASP A 57 -36.24 -3.73 18.20
CA ASP A 57 -36.07 -3.73 16.74
C ASP A 57 -35.85 -5.13 16.18
N ASN A 58 -36.92 -5.73 15.68
CA ASN A 58 -36.89 -7.06 15.07
C ASN A 58 -36.31 -7.12 13.65
N LYS A 59 -35.86 -5.99 13.09
CA LYS A 59 -35.29 -5.90 11.72
C LYS A 59 -33.76 -5.81 11.68
N LEU A 60 -33.11 -5.93 12.85
CA LEU A 60 -31.65 -5.91 12.91
C LEU A 60 -31.07 -7.14 12.20
N LYS A 61 -30.21 -6.92 11.17
CA LYS A 61 -29.51 -8.00 10.48
C LYS A 61 -28.42 -8.65 11.35
N GLU A 62 -27.79 -7.88 12.20
CA GLU A 62 -26.71 -8.30 13.11
C GLU A 62 -27.04 -7.84 14.53
N PRO A 63 -27.95 -8.54 15.24
CA PRO A 63 -28.39 -8.15 16.57
C PRO A 63 -27.35 -8.37 17.63
N VAL A 64 -26.34 -9.21 17.39
CA VAL A 64 -25.33 -9.61 18.36
C VAL A 64 -24.06 -8.79 18.18
N ILE A 65 -23.59 -8.17 19.25
CA ILE A 65 -22.23 -7.62 19.37
C ILE A 65 -21.43 -8.52 20.30
N HIS A 66 -20.44 -9.21 19.76
CA HIS A 66 -19.49 -10.00 20.51
C HIS A 66 -18.11 -9.34 20.40
N VAL A 67 -17.48 -9.05 21.54
CA VAL A 67 -16.15 -8.42 21.58
C VAL A 67 -15.19 -9.33 22.32
N ALA A 68 -14.14 -9.76 21.64
CA ALA A 68 -13.02 -10.47 22.29
C ALA A 68 -11.93 -9.45 22.64
N ILE A 69 -11.67 -9.27 23.94
CA ILE A 69 -10.69 -8.32 24.48
C ILE A 69 -9.51 -9.12 25.04
N SER A 70 -8.29 -8.81 24.58
CA SER A 70 -7.09 -9.54 24.99
C SER A 70 -6.01 -8.58 25.48
N PHE A 71 -5.29 -9.00 26.52
CA PHE A 71 -4.13 -8.32 27.07
C PHE A 71 -2.84 -9.05 26.69
N HIS A 72 -1.72 -8.38 26.77
CA HIS A 72 -0.44 -9.04 26.52
C HIS A 72 -0.03 -9.93 27.70
N PRO A 73 0.67 -11.08 27.49
CA PRO A 73 1.12 -11.93 28.59
C PRO A 73 1.97 -11.20 29.64
N ARG A 74 2.75 -10.20 29.24
CA ARG A 74 3.56 -9.35 30.15
C ARG A 74 2.72 -8.55 31.13
N ASP A 75 1.45 -8.27 30.80
CA ASP A 75 0.55 -7.50 31.66
C ASP A 75 -0.06 -8.37 32.78
N LYS A 76 0.09 -9.71 32.71
CA LYS A 76 -0.59 -10.65 33.60
C LYS A 76 -0.36 -10.35 35.08
N THR A 77 0.86 -10.00 35.46
CA THR A 77 1.22 -9.73 36.88
C THR A 77 0.65 -8.40 37.39
N MET A 78 0.40 -7.45 36.50
CA MET A 78 -0.07 -6.12 36.83
C MET A 78 -1.61 -6.05 36.80
N LEU A 79 -2.26 -6.93 36.03
CA LEU A 79 -3.70 -6.99 35.88
C LEU A 79 -4.39 -7.68 37.07
N THR A 80 -4.56 -6.91 38.15
CA THR A 80 -5.43 -7.36 39.26
C THR A 80 -6.90 -7.39 38.80
N ASP A 81 -7.75 -8.16 39.48
CA ASP A 81 -9.18 -8.27 39.13
C ASP A 81 -9.87 -6.90 39.12
N GLY A 82 -9.58 -6.06 40.13
CA GLY A 82 -10.11 -4.70 40.16
C GLY A 82 -9.67 -3.84 39.00
N LEU A 83 -8.42 -3.98 38.53
CA LEU A 83 -7.92 -3.26 37.38
C LEU A 83 -8.55 -3.76 36.06
N LYS A 84 -8.70 -5.08 35.91
CA LYS A 84 -9.39 -5.69 34.77
C LYS A 84 -10.80 -5.13 34.62
N LEU A 85 -11.60 -5.19 35.73
CA LEU A 85 -12.98 -4.69 35.73
C LEU A 85 -13.07 -3.19 35.42
N ARG A 86 -12.14 -2.39 35.94
CA ARG A 86 -12.08 -0.96 35.65
C ARG A 86 -11.82 -0.69 34.17
N ILE A 87 -10.84 -1.40 33.57
CA ILE A 87 -10.52 -1.24 32.14
C ILE A 87 -11.70 -1.67 31.27
N LEU A 88 -12.35 -2.78 31.60
CA LEU A 88 -13.54 -3.27 30.89
C LEU A 88 -14.69 -2.28 30.97
N SER A 89 -14.97 -1.73 32.16
CA SER A 89 -16.01 -0.73 32.37
C SER A 89 -15.76 0.55 31.56
N GLU A 90 -14.52 1.08 31.57
CA GLU A 90 -14.17 2.25 30.76
C GLU A 90 -14.27 1.95 29.26
N TYR A 91 -13.81 0.79 28.82
CA TYR A 91 -13.94 0.37 27.42
C TYR A 91 -15.40 0.33 26.98
N MET A 92 -16.26 -0.27 27.80
CA MET A 92 -17.70 -0.35 27.52
C MET A 92 -18.35 1.03 27.46
N HIS A 93 -18.03 1.87 28.43
CA HIS A 93 -18.54 3.25 28.49
C HIS A 93 -18.20 4.05 27.23
N GLU A 94 -16.94 4.02 26.81
CA GLU A 94 -16.48 4.77 25.64
C GLU A 94 -16.98 4.23 24.31
N MET A 95 -17.23 2.93 24.24
CA MET A 95 -17.91 2.33 23.11
C MET A 95 -19.43 2.58 23.12
N GLY A 96 -20.01 2.98 24.28
CA GLY A 96 -21.45 3.14 24.50
C GLY A 96 -22.15 1.82 24.71
N TYR A 97 -21.44 0.78 25.15
CA TYR A 97 -21.94 -0.56 25.38
C TYR A 97 -22.54 -0.73 26.77
N ASP A 98 -22.19 0.12 27.72
CA ASP A 98 -22.75 0.18 29.09
C ASP A 98 -24.20 0.60 29.16
N LYS A 99 -24.75 1.09 28.03
CA LYS A 99 -26.17 1.46 27.88
C LYS A 99 -27.08 0.32 27.46
N ALA A 100 -26.56 -0.89 27.32
CA ALA A 100 -27.29 -2.09 26.90
C ALA A 100 -27.18 -3.21 27.92
N GLU A 101 -28.00 -4.23 27.77
CA GLU A 101 -27.83 -5.50 28.48
C GLU A 101 -26.51 -6.15 28.05
N TYR A 102 -25.74 -6.71 28.99
CA TYR A 102 -24.46 -7.34 28.66
C TYR A 102 -24.07 -8.47 29.63
N VAL A 103 -23.20 -9.34 29.16
CA VAL A 103 -22.42 -10.30 29.97
C VAL A 103 -20.96 -10.28 29.52
N VAL A 104 -20.04 -10.39 30.47
CA VAL A 104 -18.60 -10.49 30.24
C VAL A 104 -18.03 -11.72 30.91
N TYR A 105 -17.37 -12.56 30.15
CA TYR A 105 -16.68 -13.75 30.61
C TYR A 105 -15.18 -13.59 30.52
N GLU A 106 -14.45 -13.97 31.57
CA GLU A 106 -13.01 -14.16 31.54
C GLU A 106 -12.68 -15.60 31.15
N HIS A 107 -11.73 -15.78 30.24
CA HIS A 107 -11.26 -17.09 29.82
C HIS A 107 -9.85 -17.38 30.32
N PHE A 108 -9.57 -18.67 30.63
CA PHE A 108 -8.29 -19.14 31.17
C PHE A 108 -7.61 -20.20 30.28
N ASP A 109 -8.09 -20.42 29.06
CA ASP A 109 -7.56 -21.38 28.08
C ASP A 109 -6.26 -20.94 27.41
N LYS A 110 -5.84 -19.69 27.62
CA LYS A 110 -4.63 -19.11 27.02
C LYS A 110 -3.68 -18.54 28.07
N ALA A 111 -2.41 -18.39 27.67
CA ALA A 111 -1.38 -17.80 28.53
C ALA A 111 -1.61 -16.32 28.85
N HIS A 112 -2.40 -15.62 28.04
CA HIS A 112 -2.72 -14.21 28.21
C HIS A 112 -4.14 -14.01 28.70
N PRO A 113 -4.39 -13.05 29.61
CA PRO A 113 -5.73 -12.69 30.05
C PRO A 113 -6.59 -12.23 28.87
N HIS A 114 -7.79 -12.79 28.72
CA HIS A 114 -8.73 -12.35 27.71
C HIS A 114 -10.18 -12.52 28.16
N PHE A 115 -11.03 -11.68 27.58
CA PHE A 115 -12.43 -11.54 27.94
C PHE A 115 -13.30 -11.58 26.72
N HIS A 116 -14.51 -12.07 26.88
CA HIS A 116 -15.56 -12.03 25.88
C HIS A 116 -16.74 -11.23 26.42
N LEU A 117 -17.00 -10.09 25.82
CA LEU A 117 -18.18 -9.26 26.06
C LEU A 117 -19.24 -9.61 25.02
N LEU A 118 -20.46 -9.87 25.47
CA LEU A 118 -21.62 -10.13 24.64
C LEU A 118 -22.75 -9.19 25.01
N LEU A 119 -23.36 -8.54 24.03
CA LEU A 119 -24.47 -7.62 24.21
C LEU A 119 -25.36 -7.53 22.96
N PRO A 120 -26.65 -7.16 23.11
CA PRO A 120 -27.49 -6.82 21.98
C PRO A 120 -27.08 -5.48 21.34
N ALA A 121 -27.35 -5.32 20.04
CA ALA A 121 -27.07 -4.09 19.30
C ALA A 121 -28.13 -2.98 19.51
N VAL A 122 -28.87 -3.04 20.61
CA VAL A 122 -29.84 -2.05 21.08
C VAL A 122 -29.56 -1.69 22.55
N ASP A 123 -29.77 -0.44 22.90
CA ASP A 123 -29.62 0.07 24.29
C ASP A 123 -30.90 -0.13 25.12
N PHE A 124 -30.86 0.25 26.40
CA PHE A 124 -32.01 0.16 27.33
C PHE A 124 -33.24 0.96 26.87
N GLU A 125 -33.03 2.00 26.06
CA GLU A 125 -34.11 2.84 25.52
C GLU A 125 -34.67 2.31 24.20
N GLY A 126 -34.08 1.26 23.63
CA GLY A 126 -34.46 0.68 22.35
C GLY A 126 -33.80 1.30 21.14
N ASN A 127 -32.84 2.20 21.35
CA ASN A 127 -32.08 2.78 20.25
C ASN A 127 -30.99 1.82 19.79
N LYS A 128 -30.66 1.86 18.49
CA LYS A 128 -29.54 1.11 17.96
C LYS A 128 -28.22 1.67 18.50
N ILE A 129 -27.37 0.79 19.00
CA ILE A 129 -26.00 1.18 19.38
C ILE A 129 -25.29 1.73 18.16
N ASN A 130 -24.64 2.89 18.32
CA ASN A 130 -23.90 3.53 17.25
C ASN A 130 -22.66 2.71 16.84
N ARG A 131 -22.72 2.12 15.65
CA ARG A 131 -21.64 1.32 15.07
C ARG A 131 -20.86 2.06 14.00
N SER A 132 -21.11 3.36 13.78
CA SER A 132 -20.36 4.18 12.83
C SER A 132 -18.88 4.22 13.22
N ASN A 133 -18.00 3.92 12.27
CA ASN A 133 -16.56 3.86 12.49
C ASN A 133 -16.14 2.99 13.70
N GLU A 134 -16.95 2.00 14.06
CA GLU A 134 -16.78 1.15 15.25
C GLU A 134 -15.36 0.58 15.36
N ARG A 135 -14.80 0.06 14.26
CA ARG A 135 -13.43 -0.49 14.25
C ARG A 135 -12.35 0.56 14.52
N PHE A 136 -12.55 1.77 14.03
CA PHE A 136 -11.61 2.88 14.26
C PHE A 136 -11.71 3.37 15.71
N ARG A 137 -12.92 3.60 16.23
CA ARG A 137 -13.15 3.97 17.63
C ARG A 137 -12.56 2.92 18.57
N ASN A 138 -12.86 1.65 18.35
CA ASN A 138 -12.31 0.52 19.10
C ASN A 138 -10.78 0.55 19.18
N LYS A 139 -10.09 0.73 18.03
CA LYS A 139 -8.63 0.83 17.98
C LYS A 139 -8.11 2.01 18.80
N THR A 140 -8.74 3.17 18.69
CA THR A 140 -8.35 4.40 19.40
C THR A 140 -8.54 4.25 20.91
N ILE A 141 -9.68 3.70 21.34
CA ILE A 141 -9.98 3.43 22.75
C ILE A 141 -9.00 2.42 23.33
N CYS A 142 -8.77 1.28 22.66
CA CYS A 142 -7.82 0.28 23.10
C CYS A 142 -6.41 0.85 23.29
N ARG A 143 -5.94 1.69 22.35
CA ARG A 143 -4.63 2.34 22.45
C ARG A 143 -4.57 3.28 23.66
N ARG A 144 -5.56 4.14 23.81
CA ARG A 144 -5.64 5.11 24.93
C ARG A 144 -5.68 4.41 26.29
N LEU A 145 -6.50 3.35 26.44
CA LEU A 145 -6.57 2.58 27.68
C LEU A 145 -5.24 1.83 27.95
N THR A 146 -4.57 1.33 26.90
CA THR A 146 -3.24 0.72 27.04
C THR A 146 -2.23 1.73 27.60
N GLU A 147 -2.21 2.94 27.05
CA GLU A 147 -1.34 4.03 27.50
C GLU A 147 -1.72 4.51 28.93
N LYS A 148 -3.01 4.73 29.20
CA LYS A 148 -3.53 5.20 30.49
C LYS A 148 -3.16 4.30 31.65
N TYR A 149 -3.24 2.99 31.43
CA TYR A 149 -3.00 1.99 32.50
C TYR A 149 -1.59 1.40 32.47
N GLY A 150 -0.67 1.97 31.66
CA GLY A 150 0.72 1.52 31.57
C GLY A 150 0.86 0.07 31.11
N LEU A 151 -0.10 -0.42 30.30
CA LEU A 151 -0.05 -1.77 29.76
C LEU A 151 0.98 -1.86 28.62
N TYR A 152 1.44 -3.06 28.34
CA TYR A 152 2.41 -3.29 27.31
C TYR A 152 1.91 -2.83 25.92
N ILE A 153 2.68 -1.94 25.30
CA ILE A 153 2.47 -1.51 23.93
C ILE A 153 3.34 -2.38 23.04
N SER A 154 2.70 -3.13 22.13
CA SER A 154 3.43 -3.96 21.17
C SER A 154 4.31 -3.07 20.29
N GLU A 155 5.58 -3.43 20.17
CA GLU A 155 6.60 -2.71 19.39
C GLU A 155 6.36 -2.77 17.87
N GLY A 156 5.13 -2.99 17.45
CA GLY A 156 4.74 -2.93 16.05
C GLY A 156 5.04 -4.20 15.26
N LYS A 157 5.34 -4.04 13.96
CA LYS A 157 5.44 -5.16 13.02
C LYS A 157 6.73 -5.96 13.15
N GLN A 158 7.74 -5.43 13.81
CA GLN A 158 9.07 -6.06 13.92
C GLN A 158 9.05 -7.33 14.78
N ASN A 159 8.15 -7.42 15.76
CA ASN A 159 8.08 -8.55 16.73
C ASN A 159 6.94 -9.54 16.46
N VAL A 160 6.46 -9.61 15.22
CA VAL A 160 5.45 -10.61 14.83
C VAL A 160 6.12 -11.97 14.66
N ASN A 161 5.56 -13.00 15.32
CA ASN A 161 5.99 -14.37 15.06
C ASN A 161 5.57 -14.79 13.64
N ARG A 162 6.53 -14.75 12.73
CA ARG A 162 6.31 -14.95 11.29
C ARG A 162 6.05 -16.40 10.91
N ASP A 163 6.54 -17.35 11.70
CA ASP A 163 6.40 -18.80 11.45
C ASP A 163 4.95 -19.29 11.60
N ARG A 164 4.09 -18.50 12.26
CA ARG A 164 2.67 -18.81 12.48
C ARG A 164 1.71 -18.02 11.58
N LEU A 165 2.24 -17.28 10.62
CA LEU A 165 1.39 -16.49 9.73
C LEU A 165 0.85 -17.36 8.58
N HIS A 166 -0.40 -17.13 8.19
CA HIS A 166 -0.93 -17.65 6.92
C HIS A 166 -0.19 -17.00 5.75
N GLU A 167 -0.06 -17.70 4.63
CA GLU A 167 0.71 -17.30 3.44
C GLU A 167 0.54 -15.84 3.05
N LYS A 168 -0.69 -15.36 2.90
CA LYS A 168 -0.95 -13.95 2.56
C LYS A 168 -0.44 -12.96 3.62
N ALA A 169 -0.51 -13.33 4.89
CA ALA A 169 0.01 -12.49 5.97
C ALA A 169 1.55 -12.51 5.99
N ALA A 170 2.15 -13.67 5.76
CA ALA A 170 3.59 -13.83 5.64
C ALA A 170 4.14 -13.02 4.46
N ALA A 171 3.53 -13.12 3.28
CA ALA A 171 3.86 -12.32 2.09
C ALA A 171 3.77 -10.81 2.38
N LYS A 172 2.71 -10.38 3.11
CA LYS A 172 2.55 -8.98 3.49
C LYS A 172 3.71 -8.46 4.38
N TYR A 173 4.13 -9.24 5.36
CA TYR A 173 5.22 -8.85 6.25
C TYR A 173 6.58 -8.90 5.53
N SER A 174 6.81 -9.91 4.69
CA SER A 174 8.01 -9.97 3.85
C SER A 174 8.11 -8.76 2.92
N MET A 175 7.01 -8.44 2.24
CA MET A 175 6.96 -7.27 1.36
C MET A 175 7.15 -5.95 2.14
N TYR A 176 6.59 -5.83 3.35
CA TYR A 176 6.83 -4.67 4.21
C TYR A 176 8.31 -4.48 4.52
N ASP A 177 9.03 -5.56 4.86
CA ASP A 177 10.46 -5.48 5.17
C ASP A 177 11.27 -5.03 3.97
N ILE A 178 11.02 -5.62 2.79
CA ILE A 178 11.70 -5.28 1.54
C ILE A 178 11.45 -3.80 1.18
N VAL A 179 10.18 -3.37 1.23
CA VAL A 179 9.79 -2.00 0.84
C VAL A 179 10.33 -0.97 1.85
N ASN A 180 10.30 -1.30 3.14
CA ASN A 180 10.83 -0.41 4.17
C ASN A 180 12.36 -0.29 4.09
N ASP A 181 13.06 -1.40 3.88
CA ASP A 181 14.52 -1.44 3.69
C ASP A 181 14.93 -0.63 2.45
N ALA A 182 14.22 -0.82 1.33
CA ALA A 182 14.44 -0.04 0.13
C ALA A 182 14.23 1.46 0.36
N LYS A 183 13.15 1.83 1.06
CA LYS A 183 12.86 3.22 1.42
C LYS A 183 13.97 3.85 2.27
N GLU A 184 14.52 3.11 3.22
CA GLU A 184 15.57 3.62 4.12
C GLU A 184 16.93 3.78 3.44
N LYS A 185 17.22 2.98 2.41
CA LYS A 185 18.53 2.91 1.74
C LYS A 185 18.63 3.72 0.46
N THR A 186 17.54 4.29 -0.01
CA THR A 186 17.50 4.99 -1.30
C THR A 186 17.07 6.45 -1.15
N GLU A 187 17.55 7.30 -2.06
CA GLU A 187 17.31 8.74 -2.02
C GLU A 187 16.31 9.20 -3.09
N ASP A 188 16.09 8.41 -4.14
CA ASP A 188 15.20 8.75 -5.25
C ASP A 188 14.30 7.58 -5.70
N TRP A 189 13.27 7.89 -6.54
CA TRP A 189 12.32 6.92 -7.06
C TRP A 189 12.96 5.81 -7.90
N ARG A 190 14.05 6.09 -8.59
CA ARG A 190 14.73 5.11 -9.44
C ARG A 190 15.45 4.09 -8.60
N GLU A 191 16.30 4.56 -7.66
CA GLU A 191 17.03 3.69 -6.76
C GLU A 191 16.05 2.81 -5.97
N PHE A 192 14.98 3.44 -5.46
CA PHE A 192 13.91 2.74 -4.75
C PHE A 192 13.29 1.64 -5.61
N TYR A 193 12.90 1.95 -6.85
CA TYR A 193 12.31 0.95 -7.74
C TYR A 193 13.28 -0.16 -8.11
N LEU A 194 14.54 0.16 -8.41
CA LEU A 194 15.56 -0.82 -8.77
C LEU A 194 15.84 -1.78 -7.60
N MET A 195 15.96 -1.24 -6.39
CA MET A 195 16.16 -2.06 -5.21
C MET A 195 14.98 -2.99 -4.92
N LEU A 196 13.74 -2.52 -5.10
CA LEU A 196 12.57 -3.38 -5.01
C LEU A 196 12.59 -4.50 -6.05
N LYS A 197 12.94 -4.18 -7.32
CA LYS A 197 13.02 -5.13 -8.42
C LYS A 197 14.08 -6.22 -8.16
N GLU A 198 15.22 -5.88 -7.60
CA GLU A 198 16.27 -6.84 -7.19
C GLU A 198 15.76 -7.86 -6.17
N HIS A 199 14.78 -7.49 -5.36
CA HIS A 199 14.13 -8.36 -4.37
C HIS A 199 12.82 -8.99 -4.86
N GLY A 200 12.54 -8.91 -6.17
CA GLY A 200 11.35 -9.49 -6.79
C GLY A 200 10.04 -8.75 -6.48
N VAL A 201 10.13 -7.50 -6.01
CA VAL A 201 8.96 -6.64 -5.74
C VAL A 201 8.88 -5.54 -6.79
N THR A 202 7.69 -5.34 -7.34
CA THR A 202 7.40 -4.22 -8.26
C THR A 202 6.54 -3.17 -7.58
N ALA A 203 6.84 -1.90 -7.83
CA ALA A 203 6.04 -0.77 -7.38
C ALA A 203 5.29 -0.17 -8.58
N SER A 204 3.98 0.01 -8.42
CA SER A 204 3.12 0.61 -9.46
C SER A 204 2.20 1.66 -8.85
N PHE A 205 1.94 2.72 -9.60
CA PHE A 205 0.95 3.70 -9.22
C PHE A 205 -0.46 3.19 -9.54
N HIS A 206 -1.36 3.34 -8.59
CA HIS A 206 -2.78 3.15 -8.81
C HIS A 206 -3.35 4.42 -9.44
N TYR A 207 -3.63 4.35 -10.72
CA TYR A 207 -3.98 5.47 -11.58
C TYR A 207 -5.47 5.46 -11.94
N ASN A 208 -6.12 6.62 -11.93
CA ASN A 208 -7.50 6.76 -12.36
C ASN A 208 -7.55 7.31 -13.78
N ASN A 209 -7.91 6.46 -14.75
CA ASN A 209 -7.98 6.79 -16.17
C ASN A 209 -9.04 7.86 -16.50
N THR A 210 -10.08 8.02 -15.65
CA THR A 210 -11.17 8.97 -15.87
C THR A 210 -10.79 10.38 -15.43
N THR A 211 -10.10 10.48 -14.28
CA THR A 211 -9.73 11.78 -13.69
C THR A 211 -8.30 12.17 -13.95
N GLY A 212 -7.47 11.28 -14.53
CA GLY A 212 -6.05 11.50 -14.73
C GLY A 212 -5.25 11.67 -13.43
N LYS A 213 -5.66 11.04 -12.32
CA LYS A 213 -5.01 11.23 -11.02
C LYS A 213 -4.38 9.94 -10.49
N ILE A 214 -3.19 10.07 -9.89
CA ILE A 214 -2.58 9.01 -9.10
C ILE A 214 -3.32 8.93 -7.77
N MET A 215 -3.92 7.77 -7.47
CA MET A 215 -4.70 7.53 -6.24
C MET A 215 -3.86 6.92 -5.12
N GLY A 216 -2.72 6.32 -5.45
CA GLY A 216 -1.85 5.69 -4.48
C GLY A 216 -0.75 4.86 -5.13
N ILE A 217 -0.01 4.14 -4.30
CA ILE A 217 1.03 3.20 -4.73
C ILE A 217 0.70 1.81 -4.23
N VAL A 218 1.00 0.80 -5.05
CA VAL A 218 0.86 -0.62 -4.73
C VAL A 218 2.18 -1.33 -4.97
N PHE A 219 2.40 -2.40 -4.22
CA PHE A 219 3.57 -3.25 -4.30
C PHE A 219 3.12 -4.68 -4.58
N SER A 220 3.81 -5.37 -5.48
CA SER A 220 3.48 -6.74 -5.89
C SER A 220 4.73 -7.61 -5.99
N ASP A 221 4.64 -8.85 -5.51
CA ASP A 221 5.64 -9.91 -5.69
C ASP A 221 5.26 -10.89 -6.83
N GLY A 222 4.27 -10.51 -7.64
CA GLY A 222 3.71 -11.36 -8.70
C GLY A 222 2.57 -12.27 -8.23
N GLN A 223 2.53 -12.64 -6.95
CA GLN A 223 1.45 -13.48 -6.38
C GLN A 223 0.47 -12.64 -5.55
N TYR A 224 0.98 -11.72 -4.73
CA TYR A 224 0.18 -10.85 -3.87
C TYR A 224 0.46 -9.38 -4.17
N THR A 225 -0.60 -8.57 -4.08
CA THR A 225 -0.52 -7.12 -4.25
C THR A 225 -1.07 -6.43 -3.01
N PHE A 226 -0.31 -5.47 -2.47
CA PHE A 226 -0.70 -4.67 -1.32
C PHE A 226 -0.51 -3.19 -1.61
N SER A 227 -1.48 -2.36 -1.19
CA SER A 227 -1.26 -0.91 -1.21
C SER A 227 -0.24 -0.50 -0.15
N GLY A 228 0.46 0.62 -0.37
CA GLY A 228 1.40 1.16 0.62
C GLY A 228 0.75 1.32 1.99
N LYS A 229 -0.50 1.80 2.04
CA LYS A 229 -1.27 1.91 3.30
C LYS A 229 -1.55 0.57 3.98
N GLN A 230 -1.73 -0.51 3.21
CA GLN A 230 -1.91 -1.85 3.78
C GLN A 230 -0.60 -2.38 4.38
N LEU A 231 0.55 -2.05 3.79
CA LEU A 231 1.85 -2.38 4.34
C LEU A 231 2.15 -1.51 5.56
N ASP A 232 2.22 -0.19 5.39
CA ASP A 232 2.41 0.78 6.47
C ASP A 232 1.96 2.19 6.09
N ASN A 233 1.64 3.03 7.10
CA ASN A 233 1.32 4.43 6.86
C ASN A 233 2.52 5.23 6.32
N SER A 234 3.75 4.85 6.66
CA SER A 234 4.98 5.46 6.17
C SER A 234 5.28 5.16 4.70
N LEU A 235 4.61 4.13 4.13
CA LEU A 235 4.76 3.67 2.76
C LEU A 235 3.59 4.14 1.86
N THR A 236 2.81 5.12 2.33
CA THR A 236 1.78 5.75 1.50
C THR A 236 2.41 6.68 0.48
N LEU A 237 1.75 6.86 -0.68
CA LEU A 237 2.24 7.72 -1.74
C LEU A 237 2.64 9.14 -1.26
N PRO A 238 1.83 9.86 -0.44
CA PRO A 238 2.24 11.17 0.06
C PRO A 238 3.54 11.14 0.87
N LYS A 239 3.77 10.08 1.65
CA LYS A 239 4.99 9.93 2.46
C LYS A 239 6.22 9.58 1.61
N LEU A 240 6.02 8.85 0.52
CA LEU A 240 7.10 8.56 -0.43
C LEU A 240 7.42 9.80 -1.29
N ILE A 241 6.41 10.59 -1.66
CA ILE A 241 6.63 11.89 -2.32
C ILE A 241 7.40 12.86 -1.41
N GLU A 242 7.08 12.90 -0.12
CA GLU A 242 7.80 13.73 0.86
C GLU A 242 9.31 13.37 0.92
N GLN A 243 9.65 12.11 0.70
CA GLN A 243 11.03 11.63 0.70
C GLN A 243 11.73 11.74 -0.66
N PHE A 244 11.07 11.31 -1.74
CA PHE A 244 11.66 11.15 -3.07
C PHE A 244 11.33 12.27 -4.04
N GLY A 245 10.47 13.23 -3.63
CA GLY A 245 9.99 14.32 -4.48
C GLY A 245 8.72 14.01 -5.28
N ASP A 246 8.02 15.06 -5.73
CA ASP A 246 6.87 14.94 -6.63
C ASP A 246 7.33 14.59 -8.04
N LEU A 247 6.71 13.60 -8.66
CA LEU A 247 7.04 13.18 -10.03
C LEU A 247 6.87 14.30 -11.05
N ARG A 248 5.92 15.22 -10.85
CA ARG A 248 5.74 16.37 -11.74
C ARG A 248 6.91 17.35 -11.67
N GLU A 249 7.44 17.58 -10.47
CA GLU A 249 8.62 18.43 -10.28
C GLU A 249 9.85 17.78 -10.90
N ILE A 250 10.04 16.48 -10.70
CA ILE A 250 11.13 15.72 -11.30
C ILE A 250 11.05 15.74 -12.83
N VAL A 251 9.87 15.56 -13.41
CA VAL A 251 9.67 15.61 -14.86
C VAL A 251 9.88 17.03 -15.38
N HIS A 252 9.42 18.04 -14.66
CA HIS A 252 9.64 19.45 -15.01
C HIS A 252 11.13 19.79 -15.07
N GLU A 253 11.88 19.47 -14.03
CA GLU A 253 13.34 19.66 -13.98
C GLU A 253 14.04 18.92 -15.12
N SER A 254 13.56 17.74 -15.40
CA SER A 254 14.05 16.90 -16.48
C SER A 254 13.87 17.52 -17.86
N ILE A 255 12.70 18.12 -18.12
CA ILE A 255 12.40 18.81 -19.36
C ILE A 255 13.33 20.03 -19.52
N HIS A 256 13.57 20.78 -18.43
CA HIS A 256 14.52 21.88 -18.42
C HIS A 256 15.92 21.45 -18.84
N ILE A 257 16.43 20.39 -18.21
CA ILE A 257 17.76 19.85 -18.54
C ILE A 257 17.86 19.41 -20.01
N CYS A 258 16.82 18.75 -20.52
CA CYS A 258 16.78 18.37 -21.94
C CYS A 258 16.76 19.57 -22.88
N TYR A 259 15.99 20.60 -22.55
CA TYR A 259 15.92 21.83 -23.33
C TYR A 259 17.25 22.59 -23.31
N ASP A 260 17.89 22.74 -22.17
CA ASP A 260 19.19 23.38 -22.01
C ASP A 260 20.29 22.64 -22.80
N ASN A 261 20.29 21.33 -22.76
CA ASN A 261 21.20 20.49 -23.53
C ASN A 261 20.97 20.67 -25.05
N TYR A 262 19.72 20.79 -25.47
CA TYR A 262 19.37 21.08 -26.87
C TYR A 262 19.90 22.44 -27.29
N GLN A 263 19.65 23.51 -26.52
CA GLN A 263 20.14 24.87 -26.80
C GLN A 263 21.66 24.92 -26.84
N HIS A 264 22.34 24.30 -25.88
CA HIS A 264 23.80 24.24 -25.86
C HIS A 264 24.36 23.58 -27.12
N ARG A 265 23.76 22.52 -27.62
CA ARG A 265 24.19 21.84 -28.86
C ARG A 265 23.89 22.65 -30.11
N LEU A 266 22.76 23.36 -30.13
CA LEU A 266 22.49 24.32 -31.24
C LEU A 266 23.57 25.42 -31.33
N MET A 267 24.00 25.96 -30.18
CA MET A 267 25.08 26.94 -30.10
C MET A 267 26.42 26.37 -30.62
N GLN A 268 26.75 25.13 -30.24
CA GLN A 268 27.96 24.46 -30.74
C GLN A 268 27.94 24.22 -32.24
N LEU A 269 26.77 23.93 -32.83
CA LEU A 269 26.56 23.81 -34.27
C LEU A 269 26.84 25.13 -34.99
N ASN A 270 26.19 26.17 -34.51
CA ASN A 270 26.27 27.49 -35.10
C ASN A 270 27.69 28.09 -35.00
N SER A 271 28.48 27.66 -34.05
CA SER A 271 29.88 28.08 -33.89
C SER A 271 30.88 27.27 -34.74
N GLY A 272 30.43 26.29 -35.53
CA GLY A 272 31.27 25.46 -36.40
C GLY A 272 32.17 24.44 -35.64
N ASN A 273 31.96 24.30 -34.34
CA ASN A 273 32.81 23.47 -33.47
C ASN A 273 32.49 21.96 -33.48
N ILE A 274 31.54 21.51 -34.31
CA ILE A 274 31.17 20.09 -34.39
C ILE A 274 31.01 19.64 -35.83
N ASN A 275 31.57 18.48 -36.17
CA ASN A 275 31.45 17.84 -37.47
C ASN A 275 29.97 17.51 -37.78
N GLY A 276 29.41 18.09 -38.81
CA GLY A 276 27.98 18.07 -39.14
C GLY A 276 27.33 16.68 -39.33
N GLY A 277 28.12 15.62 -39.64
CA GLY A 277 27.59 14.27 -39.85
C GLY A 277 27.01 13.60 -38.60
N HIS A 278 27.69 13.72 -37.47
CA HIS A 278 27.22 13.16 -36.20
C HIS A 278 26.01 13.92 -35.62
N MET A 279 25.90 15.16 -35.95
CA MET A 279 24.88 16.03 -35.40
C MET A 279 23.58 15.95 -36.15
N PHE A 280 23.59 15.63 -37.44
CA PHE A 280 22.35 15.40 -38.19
C PHE A 280 21.58 14.19 -37.66
N THR A 281 22.29 13.19 -37.20
CA THR A 281 21.69 12.01 -36.53
C THR A 281 21.12 12.36 -35.16
N MET A 282 21.81 13.20 -34.41
CA MET A 282 21.36 13.63 -33.07
C MET A 282 20.18 14.61 -33.12
N LEU A 283 20.17 15.55 -34.08
CA LEU A 283 19.06 16.49 -34.29
C LEU A 283 17.78 15.79 -34.79
N ARG A 284 17.90 14.64 -35.45
CA ARG A 284 16.75 13.78 -35.76
C ARG A 284 16.17 13.08 -34.53
N LEU A 285 16.97 12.89 -33.49
CA LEU A 285 16.59 12.21 -32.23
C LEU A 285 16.13 13.20 -31.16
N PHE A 286 16.44 14.51 -31.35
CA PHE A 286 15.95 15.53 -30.44
C PHE A 286 14.59 16.06 -30.90
N PRO A 287 13.70 16.29 -29.93
CA PRO A 287 12.47 17.02 -30.21
C PRO A 287 12.75 18.35 -30.92
N LEU A 288 11.84 18.71 -31.75
CA LEU A 288 11.77 20.06 -32.28
C LEU A 288 11.21 20.98 -31.18
N TRP A 289 12.03 21.18 -30.13
CA TRP A 289 11.65 21.95 -28.93
C TRP A 289 11.09 23.32 -29.29
N ASP A 290 11.62 23.95 -30.35
CA ASP A 290 11.12 25.23 -30.82
C ASP A 290 9.70 25.19 -31.39
N LYS A 291 9.20 24.01 -31.79
CA LYS A 291 7.79 23.83 -32.14
C LYS A 291 6.90 23.67 -30.93
N ILE A 292 7.42 23.04 -29.85
CA ILE A 292 6.69 22.84 -28.60
C ILE A 292 6.70 24.12 -27.79
N PHE A 293 7.85 24.80 -27.76
CA PHE A 293 8.08 26.02 -26.98
C PHE A 293 8.60 27.16 -27.87
N PRO A 294 7.76 27.73 -28.75
CA PRO A 294 8.18 28.74 -29.71
C PRO A 294 8.70 30.02 -29.05
N ASN A 295 8.33 30.27 -27.82
CA ASN A 295 8.77 31.44 -27.03
C ASN A 295 9.78 31.09 -25.93
N GLY A 296 10.44 29.93 -26.02
CA GLY A 296 11.30 29.39 -25.00
C GLY A 296 10.54 28.60 -23.95
N LEU A 297 11.28 27.85 -23.13
CA LEU A 297 10.71 27.03 -22.07
C LEU A 297 10.16 27.92 -20.93
N PRO A 298 8.90 27.79 -20.53
CA PRO A 298 8.34 28.57 -19.42
C PRO A 298 8.90 28.07 -18.07
N ASP A 299 9.04 28.97 -17.10
CA ASP A 299 9.54 28.66 -15.75
C ASP A 299 8.69 27.61 -15.03
N LYS A 300 7.41 27.51 -15.35
CA LYS A 300 6.50 26.48 -14.83
C LYS A 300 5.78 25.80 -15.98
N LEU A 301 5.90 24.50 -16.04
CA LEU A 301 5.15 23.66 -16.96
C LEU A 301 3.92 23.09 -16.24
N ASP A 302 2.76 23.21 -16.88
CA ASP A 302 1.59 22.43 -16.50
C ASP A 302 1.74 21.04 -17.11
N ILE A 303 2.21 20.10 -16.30
CA ILE A 303 2.45 18.72 -16.73
C ILE A 303 1.16 17.93 -16.49
N PRO A 304 0.38 17.64 -17.56
CA PRO A 304 -0.84 16.86 -17.42
C PRO A 304 -0.53 15.42 -17.06
N TYR A 305 -1.44 14.79 -16.33
CA TYR A 305 -1.42 13.34 -16.21
C TYR A 305 -1.92 12.73 -17.53
N PRO A 306 -1.10 11.93 -18.23
CA PRO A 306 -1.47 11.39 -19.53
C PRO A 306 -2.54 10.32 -19.41
N SER A 307 -3.36 10.16 -20.44
CA SER A 307 -4.26 9.02 -20.57
C SER A 307 -3.46 7.76 -20.90
N VAL A 308 -3.66 6.68 -20.14
CA VAL A 308 -3.03 5.37 -20.44
C VAL A 308 -3.42 4.90 -21.85
N ARG A 309 -4.69 5.06 -22.25
CA ARG A 309 -5.15 4.67 -23.59
C ARG A 309 -4.51 5.48 -24.70
N GLU A 310 -4.38 6.80 -24.51
CA GLU A 310 -3.70 7.67 -25.47
C GLU A 310 -2.23 7.31 -25.58
N PHE A 311 -1.56 7.06 -24.46
CA PHE A 311 -0.17 6.64 -24.45
C PHE A 311 0.02 5.30 -25.19
N LEU A 312 -0.80 4.29 -24.90
CA LEU A 312 -0.72 2.97 -25.54
C LEU A 312 -1.23 2.95 -26.98
N SER A 313 -2.00 3.96 -27.43
CA SER A 313 -2.46 4.03 -28.83
C SER A 313 -1.33 4.35 -29.81
N ARG A 314 -0.19 4.81 -29.34
CA ARG A 314 0.97 5.14 -30.17
C ARG A 314 1.82 3.90 -30.40
N PRO A 315 2.18 3.60 -31.68
CA PRO A 315 2.93 2.38 -32.01
C PRO A 315 4.25 2.23 -31.24
N GLU A 316 4.95 3.33 -30.96
CA GLU A 316 6.19 3.37 -30.20
C GLU A 316 6.06 2.97 -28.74
N ASN A 317 4.85 2.98 -28.20
CA ASN A 317 4.55 2.69 -26.81
C ASN A 317 3.92 1.29 -26.59
N HIS A 318 3.69 0.52 -27.65
CA HIS A 318 3.08 -0.83 -27.54
C HIS A 318 3.88 -1.78 -26.67
N ASP A 319 5.20 -1.62 -26.59
CA ASP A 319 6.08 -2.43 -25.73
C ASP A 319 5.76 -2.29 -24.23
N TYR A 320 4.97 -1.29 -23.82
CA TYR A 320 4.57 -1.08 -22.44
C TYR A 320 3.21 -1.71 -22.10
N GLU A 321 2.49 -2.26 -23.08
CA GLU A 321 1.14 -2.79 -22.90
C GLU A 321 1.13 -3.93 -21.87
N ASP A 322 2.09 -4.84 -21.94
CA ASP A 322 2.21 -5.96 -21.00
C ASP A 322 2.56 -5.55 -19.57
N ALA A 323 3.17 -4.37 -19.41
CA ALA A 323 3.59 -3.87 -18.10
C ALA A 323 2.53 -3.04 -17.39
N ILE A 324 1.50 -2.56 -18.08
CA ILE A 324 0.41 -1.77 -17.52
C ILE A 324 -0.81 -2.66 -17.37
N THR A 325 -1.31 -2.81 -16.16
CA THR A 325 -2.52 -3.61 -15.88
C THR A 325 -3.72 -2.70 -15.70
N GLU A 326 -4.70 -2.80 -16.60
CA GLU A 326 -5.98 -2.08 -16.45
C GLU A 326 -7.02 -2.89 -15.67
N SER A 327 -7.91 -2.18 -14.98
CA SER A 327 -9.09 -2.80 -14.36
C SER A 327 -10.08 -3.25 -15.43
N LYS A 328 -10.91 -4.26 -15.12
CA LYS A 328 -11.90 -4.82 -16.05
C LYS A 328 -12.88 -3.79 -16.62
N ASP A 329 -13.16 -2.72 -15.88
CA ASP A 329 -14.03 -1.62 -16.29
C ASP A 329 -13.27 -0.48 -17.00
N GLY A 330 -11.95 -0.59 -17.15
CA GLY A 330 -11.08 0.40 -17.78
C GLY A 330 -10.95 1.74 -17.04
N LYS A 331 -11.53 1.85 -15.83
CA LYS A 331 -11.51 3.11 -15.06
C LYS A 331 -10.23 3.36 -14.31
N THR A 332 -9.50 2.32 -13.98
CA THR A 332 -8.25 2.41 -13.24
C THR A 332 -7.18 1.55 -13.88
N ALA A 333 -5.93 1.93 -13.69
CA ALA A 333 -4.77 1.16 -14.14
C ALA A 333 -3.69 1.12 -13.05
N TYR A 334 -2.85 0.08 -13.10
CA TYR A 334 -1.62 -0.02 -12.34
C TYR A 334 -0.46 0.23 -13.29
N VAL A 335 0.19 1.37 -13.11
CA VAL A 335 1.28 1.84 -13.99
C VAL A 335 2.59 1.76 -13.19
N PRO A 336 3.58 0.96 -13.61
CA PRO A 336 4.89 0.91 -12.96
C PRO A 336 5.51 2.31 -12.85
N VAL A 337 6.22 2.54 -11.72
CA VAL A 337 6.84 3.85 -11.41
C VAL A 337 7.64 4.41 -12.59
N PRO A 338 8.52 3.62 -13.27
CA PRO A 338 9.28 4.13 -14.39
C PRO A 338 8.41 4.53 -15.59
N ILE A 339 7.37 3.76 -15.88
CA ILE A 339 6.49 4.03 -17.03
C ILE A 339 5.66 5.29 -16.82
N MET A 340 5.24 5.56 -15.58
CA MET A 340 4.54 6.80 -15.26
C MET A 340 5.38 8.04 -15.62
N GLY A 341 6.67 8.02 -15.31
CA GLY A 341 7.58 9.08 -15.69
C GLY A 341 7.67 9.27 -17.21
N ILE A 342 7.74 8.16 -17.96
CA ILE A 342 7.75 8.17 -19.43
C ILE A 342 6.44 8.76 -19.98
N MET A 343 5.30 8.32 -19.48
CA MET A 343 3.99 8.81 -19.86
C MET A 343 3.84 10.32 -19.63
N MET A 344 4.35 10.83 -18.52
CA MET A 344 4.28 12.27 -18.19
C MET A 344 5.19 13.13 -19.10
N MET A 345 6.28 12.57 -19.62
CA MET A 345 7.16 13.25 -20.57
C MET A 345 6.66 13.14 -22.02
N ASP A 346 5.81 12.19 -22.33
CA ASP A 346 5.37 11.87 -23.67
C ASP A 346 4.76 13.06 -24.45
N PRO A 347 3.96 13.96 -23.85
CA PRO A 347 3.46 15.15 -24.53
C PRO A 347 4.56 16.12 -24.98
N TYR A 348 5.73 16.08 -24.34
CA TYR A 348 6.87 16.97 -24.58
C TYR A 348 7.98 16.33 -25.43
N GLN A 349 7.86 15.02 -25.68
CA GLN A 349 8.73 14.36 -26.66
C GLN A 349 8.10 14.52 -28.04
N PRO A 350 8.77 15.17 -28.99
CA PRO A 350 8.30 15.12 -30.36
C PRO A 350 8.35 13.68 -30.81
N GLN A 351 7.27 13.30 -31.44
CA GLN A 351 7.10 11.99 -32.03
C GLN A 351 8.37 11.58 -32.76
N MET A 352 9.04 10.56 -32.32
CA MET A 352 9.98 9.80 -33.12
C MET A 352 9.24 9.06 -34.26
N ALA A 353 8.03 9.51 -34.59
CA ALA A 353 7.25 9.07 -35.67
C ALA A 353 7.89 9.54 -36.97
N LEU A 354 8.16 8.58 -37.85
CA LEU A 354 8.51 8.73 -39.26
C LEU A 354 10.00 8.80 -39.67
N ALA A 355 10.86 8.02 -39.03
CA ALA A 355 12.10 7.63 -39.71
C ALA A 355 12.04 6.24 -40.35
N GLY A 356 10.84 5.65 -40.53
CA GLY A 356 10.64 4.28 -41.02
C GLY A 356 10.04 4.12 -42.43
N ALA A 357 9.67 5.21 -43.13
CA ALA A 357 9.10 5.10 -44.49
C ALA A 357 9.95 5.82 -45.49
N GLY A 358 10.94 5.16 -46.07
CA GLY A 358 11.70 5.71 -47.21
C GLY A 358 13.03 5.00 -47.40
N GLY A 359 13.05 4.02 -48.31
CA GLY A 359 14.13 3.13 -48.63
C GLY A 359 15.49 3.78 -48.90
N GLY A 360 16.53 2.99 -48.71
CA GLY A 360 17.90 3.28 -49.10
C GLY A 360 18.91 2.53 -48.25
N SER A 361 19.25 1.34 -48.70
CA SER A 361 20.40 0.53 -48.28
C SER A 361 21.66 1.38 -48.19
N SER A 362 22.30 1.44 -47.02
CA SER A 362 23.75 1.35 -46.88
C SER A 362 24.11 1.16 -45.41
N GLY A 363 24.91 0.15 -45.15
CA GLY A 363 25.27 -0.37 -43.83
C GLY A 363 25.93 0.65 -42.93
N GLY A 364 25.29 0.84 -41.82
CA GLY A 364 25.77 1.53 -40.65
C GLY A 364 24.83 1.10 -39.55
N GLY A 365 25.05 -0.10 -38.97
CA GLY A 365 24.23 -0.65 -37.92
C GLY A 365 24.17 0.33 -36.75
N MET A 366 22.96 0.74 -36.39
CA MET A 366 22.75 1.41 -35.12
C MET A 366 23.12 0.43 -33.99
N PRO A 367 23.84 0.88 -32.95
CA PRO A 367 24.31 0.01 -31.85
C PRO A 367 23.22 -0.61 -31.01
N TRP A 368 21.97 -0.45 -31.37
CA TRP A 368 20.78 -0.85 -30.59
C TRP A 368 20.08 -2.11 -31.08
N ARG A 369 20.49 -2.68 -32.21
CA ARG A 369 19.79 -3.83 -32.78
C ARG A 369 20.16 -5.19 -32.16
N ASP A 370 21.20 -5.22 -31.32
CA ASP A 370 21.73 -6.47 -30.75
C ASP A 370 21.46 -6.64 -29.25
N LEU A 371 20.50 -5.89 -28.69
CA LEU A 371 20.11 -6.08 -27.29
C LEU A 371 18.87 -6.97 -27.23
N ASP A 372 19.09 -8.28 -27.32
CA ASP A 372 18.06 -9.32 -27.14
C ASP A 372 17.67 -9.54 -25.67
N ASP A 373 18.25 -8.76 -24.74
CA ASP A 373 17.97 -8.83 -23.31
C ASP A 373 16.96 -7.76 -22.91
N GLU A 374 15.77 -8.17 -22.45
CA GLU A 374 14.70 -7.26 -21.99
C GLU A 374 15.18 -6.36 -20.84
N ASP A 375 16.04 -6.88 -19.95
CA ASP A 375 16.63 -6.11 -18.86
C ASP A 375 17.59 -5.01 -19.35
N GLU A 376 18.30 -5.25 -20.46
CA GLU A 376 19.14 -4.25 -21.12
C GLU A 376 18.30 -3.19 -21.84
N LYS A 377 17.16 -3.55 -22.48
CA LYS A 377 16.21 -2.59 -23.06
C LYS A 377 15.68 -1.63 -22.00
N TRP A 378 15.35 -2.10 -20.83
CA TRP A 378 14.91 -1.28 -19.70
C TRP A 378 16.03 -0.35 -19.19
N LYS A 379 17.22 -0.85 -18.96
CA LYS A 379 18.41 -0.06 -18.58
C LYS A 379 18.69 1.04 -19.59
N TYR A 380 18.57 0.74 -20.86
CA TYR A 380 18.84 1.68 -21.95
C TYR A 380 17.77 2.77 -22.03
N ARG A 381 16.51 2.43 -21.89
CA ARG A 381 15.40 3.39 -21.84
C ARG A 381 15.50 4.32 -20.63
N PHE A 382 16.00 3.85 -19.51
CA PHE A 382 16.35 4.68 -18.36
C PHE A 382 17.58 5.57 -18.59
N VAL A 383 18.54 5.13 -19.39
CA VAL A 383 19.74 5.92 -19.76
C VAL A 383 19.44 6.97 -20.84
N VAL A 384 18.51 6.70 -21.74
CA VAL A 384 18.06 7.65 -22.78
C VAL A 384 17.14 8.74 -22.21
N MET A 385 16.64 8.54 -20.97
CA MET A 385 15.94 9.58 -20.20
C MET A 385 16.83 10.09 -19.04
N PRO A 386 17.99 10.72 -19.31
CA PRO A 386 18.82 11.31 -18.23
C PRO A 386 18.04 12.34 -17.43
N ALA A 387 16.95 12.79 -17.99
CA ALA A 387 16.07 13.78 -17.50
C ALA A 387 15.25 13.39 -16.28
N LEU A 388 14.88 12.15 -16.09
CA LEU A 388 14.22 11.73 -14.85
C LEU A 388 15.19 11.65 -13.66
N TYR A 389 16.52 11.80 -13.90
CA TYR A 389 17.52 11.58 -12.85
C TYR A 389 18.78 12.46 -13.09
N PRO A 390 18.72 13.76 -12.78
CA PRO A 390 19.82 14.70 -13.04
C PRO A 390 21.15 14.36 -12.34
N LYS A 391 21.15 13.59 -11.26
CA LYS A 391 22.36 13.17 -10.55
C LYS A 391 23.24 12.18 -11.33
N TYR A 392 22.76 11.63 -12.44
CA TYR A 392 23.45 10.59 -13.22
C TYR A 392 24.07 11.04 -14.55
N ILE A 393 24.22 12.34 -14.79
CA ILE A 393 24.96 12.86 -15.95
C ILE A 393 26.48 12.78 -15.66
N LYS A 394 27.00 11.58 -15.50
CA LYS A 394 28.40 11.26 -15.82
C LYS A 394 28.38 10.02 -16.71
N PRO A 395 28.78 10.14 -18.00
CA PRO A 395 28.96 9.00 -18.86
C PRO A 395 30.23 8.26 -18.43
N ARG A 396 30.15 7.44 -17.43
CA ARG A 396 31.10 6.36 -17.20
C ARG A 396 30.45 5.07 -17.65
N TYR A 397 30.86 4.59 -18.81
CA TYR A 397 30.71 3.20 -19.21
C TYR A 397 31.13 2.31 -18.04
N MET A 398 30.19 1.85 -17.24
CA MET A 398 30.43 0.73 -16.36
C MET A 398 30.30 -0.54 -17.18
N LYS A 399 31.44 -1.14 -17.53
CA LYS A 399 31.44 -2.53 -18.00
C LYS A 399 30.75 -3.37 -16.92
N PRO A 400 29.81 -4.23 -17.29
CA PRO A 400 29.18 -5.15 -16.33
C PRO A 400 30.28 -6.02 -15.72
N LYS A 401 30.32 -6.11 -14.39
CA LYS A 401 31.13 -7.13 -13.72
C LYS A 401 30.55 -8.49 -14.09
N PRO A 402 31.39 -9.47 -14.50
CA PRO A 402 30.90 -10.80 -14.80
C PRO A 402 30.26 -11.41 -13.56
N ALA A 403 29.08 -12.00 -13.73
CA ALA A 403 28.39 -12.71 -12.69
C ALA A 403 29.27 -13.82 -12.12
N GLN A 404 29.59 -13.73 -10.84
CA GLN A 404 30.25 -14.84 -10.14
C GLN A 404 29.22 -15.92 -9.81
N THR A 405 29.02 -16.82 -10.78
CA THR A 405 28.40 -18.12 -10.55
C THR A 405 29.36 -18.99 -9.77
N LYS A 406 29.13 -19.19 -8.47
CA LYS A 406 29.65 -20.36 -7.74
C LYS A 406 28.83 -20.62 -6.47
N TYR A 407 27.77 -21.38 -6.59
CA TYR A 407 27.35 -22.26 -5.51
C TYR A 407 27.62 -23.69 -5.93
N LYS A 408 28.73 -24.27 -5.44
CA LYS A 408 28.96 -25.71 -5.43
C LYS A 408 28.14 -26.31 -4.29
N LEU A 409 27.12 -27.07 -4.60
CA LEU A 409 26.56 -28.08 -3.71
C LEU A 409 27.64 -29.12 -3.40
N LYS A 410 28.00 -29.25 -2.12
CA LYS A 410 28.70 -30.43 -1.60
C LYS A 410 27.65 -31.43 -1.10
N ARG A 411 27.87 -32.67 -1.54
CA ARG A 411 27.18 -33.90 -1.12
C ARG A 411 27.21 -34.10 0.39
#